data_4afadcf0e05cd8d11f647dbce5195860
#
_entry.id   4afadcf0e05cd8d11f647dbce5195860
#
_cell.length_a   1.000
_cell.length_b   1.000
_cell.length_c   1.000
_cell.angle_alpha   90.00
_cell.angle_beta   90.00
_cell.angle_gamma   90.00
#
_symmetry.space_group_name_H-M   'P 1'
#
loop_
_entity.id
_entity.type
_entity.pdbx_description
1 polymer ?
#
loop_
_entity_poly.entity_id
_entity_poly.type
_entity_poly.pdbx_seq_one_letter_code
_entity_poly.pdbx_strand_id
1 'polypeptide(L)'
;MKELLINNTIGSFLIGILAFILLCIIMLPTILRWLGLHPHYESKDYNLEDNKALIITTSHDTLGEGGKATGVYSSEMTIPYYEFSDARIIVDLASIQGGKIPVEPRSLKWPLTTAADKRALKDTDFQNKLNNSIKIDEINIAEYDLIYMAGGWGAAYDLGQSQVLGQKISKAYAEDKIIGSVCHGALGFLQAVNENGDNLVKGKQMTAVTDKQINELGITETPLHPETELRKAGAKFESETAFKDIFANHVTRDGNIVTGQNQNSSGETANLMMKLLSDKK
;
A
#
# COMPACT_ATOMS: atom_id res chain seq x y z
N MET A 1 26.07 4.84 -55.51
CA MET A 1 26.68 5.70 -54.47
C MET A 1 25.65 6.59 -53.71
N LYS A 2 24.77 7.29 -54.44
CA LYS A 2 23.69 8.12 -53.78
C LYS A 2 22.68 7.28 -52.99
N GLU A 3 22.23 6.15 -53.47
CA GLU A 3 21.28 5.28 -52.71
C GLU A 3 21.87 4.67 -51.46
N LEU A 4 23.18 4.31 -51.47
CA LEU A 4 23.86 3.80 -50.27
C LEU A 4 24.00 4.88 -49.17
N LEU A 5 24.23 6.12 -49.57
CA LEU A 5 24.30 7.27 -48.64
C LEU A 5 22.95 7.59 -48.02
N ILE A 6 21.87 7.54 -48.82
CA ILE A 6 20.50 7.77 -48.36
C ILE A 6 20.08 6.67 -47.37
N ASN A 7 20.36 5.41 -47.66
CA ASN A 7 20.04 4.30 -46.79
C ASN A 7 20.80 4.37 -45.43
N ASN A 8 22.05 4.76 -45.48
CA ASN A 8 22.82 4.95 -44.22
C ASN A 8 22.31 6.13 -43.40
N THR A 9 21.85 7.22 -44.01
CA THR A 9 21.33 8.39 -43.32
C THR A 9 19.97 8.07 -42.69
N ILE A 10 19.08 7.35 -43.39
CA ILE A 10 17.80 6.88 -42.88
C ILE A 10 18.00 5.89 -41.72
N GLY A 11 18.94 4.95 -41.85
CA GLY A 11 19.29 4.00 -40.79
C GLY A 11 19.77 4.68 -39.53
N SER A 12 20.70 5.67 -39.67
CA SER A 12 21.19 6.44 -38.52
C SER A 12 20.10 7.26 -37.85
N PHE A 13 19.18 7.83 -38.62
CA PHE A 13 18.04 8.59 -38.08
C PHE A 13 17.07 7.70 -37.31
N LEU A 14 16.75 6.51 -37.82
CA LEU A 14 15.91 5.52 -37.14
C LEU A 14 16.55 5.01 -35.84
N ILE A 15 17.86 4.76 -35.83
CA ILE A 15 18.61 4.39 -34.63
C ILE A 15 18.54 5.53 -33.60
N GLY A 16 18.71 6.78 -34.02
CA GLY A 16 18.59 7.95 -33.15
C GLY A 16 17.21 8.08 -32.50
N ILE A 17 16.13 7.88 -33.28
CA ILE A 17 14.77 7.87 -32.76
C ILE A 17 14.56 6.76 -31.74
N LEU A 18 14.99 5.53 -32.04
CA LEU A 18 14.90 4.40 -31.13
C LEU A 18 15.66 4.62 -29.83
N ALA A 19 16.87 5.17 -29.91
CA ALA A 19 17.68 5.52 -28.75
C ALA A 19 17.00 6.60 -27.90
N PHE A 20 16.40 7.62 -28.52
CA PHE A 20 15.65 8.66 -27.82
C PHE A 20 14.38 8.10 -27.12
N ILE A 21 13.62 7.26 -27.81
CA ILE A 21 12.45 6.60 -27.23
C ILE A 21 12.86 5.74 -26.03
N LEU A 22 13.94 4.96 -26.18
CA LEU A 22 14.46 4.14 -25.08
C LEU A 22 14.90 4.99 -23.89
N LEU A 23 15.56 6.12 -24.15
CA LEU A 23 15.95 7.07 -23.09
C LEU A 23 14.72 7.65 -22.38
N CYS A 24 13.69 8.08 -23.13
CA CYS A 24 12.44 8.55 -22.56
C CYS A 24 11.76 7.49 -21.67
N ILE A 25 11.76 6.24 -22.11
CA ILE A 25 11.23 5.11 -21.36
C ILE A 25 12.01 4.92 -20.05
N ILE A 26 13.34 4.91 -20.11
CA ILE A 26 14.21 4.75 -18.92
C ILE A 26 14.02 5.91 -17.94
N MET A 27 13.88 7.13 -18.45
CA MET A 27 13.72 8.34 -17.66
C MET A 27 12.29 8.57 -17.15
N LEU A 28 11.32 7.79 -17.63
CA LEU A 28 9.89 7.99 -17.31
C LEU A 28 9.61 8.14 -15.82
N PRO A 29 10.13 7.31 -14.89
CA PRO A 29 9.88 7.48 -13.46
C PRO A 29 10.41 8.81 -12.91
N THR A 30 11.55 9.27 -13.43
CA THR A 30 12.15 10.56 -13.05
C THR A 30 11.34 11.74 -13.60
N ILE A 31 10.88 11.63 -14.83
CA ILE A 31 10.00 12.62 -15.49
C ILE A 31 8.69 12.76 -14.72
N LEU A 32 8.07 11.65 -14.34
CA LEU A 32 6.82 11.65 -13.58
C LEU A 32 6.99 12.33 -12.22
N ARG A 33 8.10 12.09 -11.51
CA ARG A 33 8.41 12.80 -10.26
C ARG A 33 8.59 14.30 -10.49
N TRP A 34 9.33 14.69 -11.51
CA TRP A 34 9.57 16.10 -11.82
C TRP A 34 8.28 16.84 -12.21
N LEU A 35 7.34 16.15 -12.87
CA LEU A 35 6.02 16.68 -13.21
C LEU A 35 5.03 16.67 -12.02
N GLY A 36 5.45 16.21 -10.84
CA GLY A 36 4.54 16.07 -9.68
C GLY A 36 3.50 14.97 -9.82
N LEU A 37 3.63 14.10 -10.81
CA LEU A 37 2.73 12.97 -11.06
C LEU A 37 3.14 11.71 -10.27
N HIS A 38 4.25 11.78 -9.56
CA HIS A 38 4.70 10.82 -8.55
C HIS A 38 4.95 11.58 -7.26
N PRO A 39 4.18 11.34 -6.21
CA PRO A 39 4.33 12.03 -4.94
C PRO A 39 5.74 11.83 -4.39
N HIS A 40 6.28 12.89 -3.85
CA HIS A 40 7.50 12.88 -3.07
C HIS A 40 7.12 13.25 -1.65
N TYR A 41 7.42 12.39 -0.70
CA TYR A 41 7.35 12.72 0.72
C TYR A 41 8.76 12.83 1.27
N GLU A 42 8.95 13.75 2.19
CA GLU A 42 10.20 13.87 2.93
C GLU A 42 10.18 12.85 4.07
N SER A 43 10.90 11.74 3.90
CA SER A 43 11.16 10.81 4.99
C SER A 43 12.04 11.51 6.02
N LYS A 44 11.62 11.45 7.30
CA LYS A 44 12.44 11.91 8.40
C LYS A 44 13.14 10.72 9.02
N ASP A 45 14.38 10.92 9.41
CA ASP A 45 15.12 9.94 10.19
C ASP A 45 14.54 9.87 11.62
N TYR A 46 13.96 8.73 11.95
CA TYR A 46 13.50 8.41 13.30
C TYR A 46 14.40 7.35 13.92
N ASN A 47 14.59 7.43 15.22
CA ASN A 47 15.14 6.34 16.03
C ASN A 47 14.06 5.92 17.04
N LEU A 48 13.36 4.84 16.71
CA LEU A 48 12.22 4.31 17.47
C LEU A 48 12.50 2.88 17.94
N GLU A 49 13.74 2.63 18.36
CA GLU A 49 14.16 1.39 18.98
C GLU A 49 13.23 1.04 20.17
N ASP A 50 13.05 -0.26 20.45
CA ASP A 50 12.13 -0.80 21.46
C ASP A 50 10.64 -0.77 21.07
N ASN A 51 10.28 -0.32 19.87
CA ASN A 51 8.90 -0.39 19.38
C ASN A 51 8.72 -1.54 18.40
N LYS A 52 7.47 -1.98 18.27
CA LYS A 52 7.07 -3.03 17.34
C LYS A 52 5.99 -2.55 16.38
N ALA A 53 6.12 -2.92 15.12
CA ALA A 53 5.14 -2.70 14.08
C ALA A 53 4.62 -4.02 13.52
N LEU A 54 3.33 -4.09 13.26
CA LEU A 54 2.68 -5.19 12.56
C LEU A 54 2.19 -4.70 11.21
N ILE A 55 2.61 -5.35 10.14
CA ILE A 55 2.04 -5.14 8.81
C ILE A 55 1.12 -6.32 8.50
N ILE A 56 -0.16 -6.02 8.27
CA ILE A 56 -1.21 -7.00 7.99
C ILE A 56 -1.54 -6.95 6.49
N THR A 57 -1.61 -8.12 5.87
CA THR A 57 -1.88 -8.29 4.45
C THR A 57 -3.00 -9.30 4.20
N THR A 58 -3.42 -9.37 2.95
CA THR A 58 -4.32 -10.41 2.46
C THR A 58 -3.63 -11.80 2.40
N SER A 59 -4.42 -12.85 2.49
CA SER A 59 -4.06 -14.21 2.09
C SER A 59 -4.72 -14.63 0.78
N HIS A 60 -5.52 -13.76 0.16
CA HIS A 60 -6.25 -14.07 -1.06
C HIS A 60 -5.38 -13.84 -2.30
N ASP A 61 -5.28 -14.84 -3.17
CA ASP A 61 -4.31 -14.90 -4.26
C ASP A 61 -4.92 -14.88 -5.68
N THR A 62 -6.26 -14.83 -5.78
CA THR A 62 -6.97 -15.00 -7.05
C THR A 62 -7.96 -13.88 -7.28
N LEU A 63 -7.92 -13.24 -8.44
CA LEU A 63 -8.83 -12.16 -8.84
C LEU A 63 -10.01 -12.72 -9.63
N GLY A 64 -11.22 -12.53 -9.11
CA GLY A 64 -12.46 -12.96 -9.73
C GLY A 64 -12.52 -14.46 -10.01
N GLU A 65 -13.52 -14.89 -10.78
CA GLU A 65 -13.66 -16.28 -11.24
C GLU A 65 -12.63 -16.65 -12.32
N GLY A 66 -11.98 -15.66 -12.94
CA GLY A 66 -11.02 -15.87 -14.02
C GLY A 66 -9.65 -16.37 -13.59
N GLY A 67 -9.40 -16.55 -12.30
CA GLY A 67 -8.19 -17.19 -11.77
C GLY A 67 -6.90 -16.41 -12.00
N LYS A 68 -6.94 -15.10 -12.29
CA LYS A 68 -5.73 -14.27 -12.39
C LYS A 68 -5.08 -14.12 -11.04
N ALA A 69 -3.75 -14.30 -10.97
CA ALA A 69 -3.01 -14.09 -9.74
C ALA A 69 -3.14 -12.65 -9.24
N THR A 70 -3.34 -12.51 -7.94
CA THR A 70 -3.39 -11.24 -7.23
C THR A 70 -2.78 -11.37 -5.82
N GLY A 71 -3.01 -10.40 -4.95
CA GLY A 71 -2.50 -10.39 -3.58
C GLY A 71 -2.33 -8.98 -3.07
N VAL A 72 -1.36 -8.81 -2.15
CA VAL A 72 -0.93 -7.49 -1.67
C VAL A 72 -0.21 -6.72 -2.78
N TYR A 73 -0.45 -5.42 -2.89
CA TYR A 73 0.35 -4.58 -3.77
C TYR A 73 1.74 -4.37 -3.16
N SER A 74 2.80 -4.79 -3.85
CA SER A 74 4.14 -4.93 -3.29
C SER A 74 4.61 -3.69 -2.53
N SER A 75 4.57 -2.51 -3.14
CA SER A 75 5.06 -1.28 -2.52
C SER A 75 4.22 -0.81 -1.32
N GLU A 76 2.96 -1.23 -1.22
CA GLU A 76 2.12 -0.93 -0.06
C GLU A 76 2.52 -1.72 1.19
N MET A 77 3.27 -2.80 1.02
CA MET A 77 3.87 -3.60 2.10
C MET A 77 5.35 -3.25 2.28
N THR A 78 6.12 -3.19 1.20
CA THR A 78 7.59 -3.06 1.28
C THR A 78 8.03 -1.67 1.71
N ILE A 79 7.35 -0.60 1.28
CA ILE A 79 7.70 0.76 1.69
C ILE A 79 7.54 0.91 3.21
N PRO A 80 6.36 0.70 3.83
CA PRO A 80 6.24 0.82 5.28
C PRO A 80 7.14 -0.15 6.04
N TYR A 81 7.38 -1.36 5.51
CA TYR A 81 8.32 -2.29 6.15
C TYR A 81 9.71 -1.67 6.31
N TYR A 82 10.25 -1.06 5.26
CA TYR A 82 11.58 -0.46 5.33
C TYR A 82 11.59 0.90 6.03
N GLU A 83 10.55 1.71 5.94
CA GLU A 83 10.41 2.92 6.73
C GLU A 83 10.46 2.61 8.25
N PHE A 84 9.74 1.59 8.68
CA PHE A 84 9.74 1.17 10.08
C PHE A 84 11.07 0.51 10.49
N SER A 85 11.60 -0.42 9.70
CA SER A 85 12.83 -1.13 10.04
C SER A 85 14.07 -0.23 10.01
N ASP A 86 14.13 0.75 9.11
CA ASP A 86 15.20 1.73 9.03
C ASP A 86 15.15 2.71 10.24
N ALA A 87 13.94 2.92 10.82
CA ALA A 87 13.74 3.60 12.10
C ALA A 87 14.02 2.71 13.33
N ARG A 88 14.56 1.50 13.14
CA ARG A 88 14.88 0.48 14.16
C ARG A 88 13.67 -0.13 14.87
N ILE A 89 12.49 -0.01 14.29
CA ILE A 89 11.29 -0.69 14.78
C ILE A 89 11.35 -2.16 14.37
N ILE A 90 11.02 -3.06 15.29
CA ILE A 90 10.87 -4.49 14.97
C ILE A 90 9.58 -4.68 14.16
N VAL A 91 9.68 -5.19 12.94
CA VAL A 91 8.53 -5.34 12.03
C VAL A 91 8.18 -6.80 11.82
N ASP A 92 6.93 -7.16 12.11
CA ASP A 92 6.37 -8.46 11.79
C ASP A 92 5.38 -8.36 10.64
N LEU A 93 5.29 -9.45 9.85
CA LEU A 93 4.30 -9.60 8.79
C LEU A 93 3.24 -10.62 9.23
N ALA A 94 1.98 -10.23 9.09
CA ALA A 94 0.84 -11.12 9.28
C ALA A 94 -0.05 -11.12 8.05
N SER A 95 -0.78 -12.22 7.85
CA SER A 95 -1.86 -12.28 6.87
C SER A 95 -3.08 -12.98 7.47
N ILE A 96 -4.22 -12.87 6.81
CA ILE A 96 -5.48 -13.41 7.35
C ILE A 96 -5.37 -14.90 7.68
N GLN A 97 -4.74 -15.70 6.84
CA GLN A 97 -4.59 -17.16 7.03
C GLN A 97 -3.18 -17.56 7.51
N GLY A 98 -2.22 -16.64 7.54
CA GLY A 98 -0.80 -16.96 7.75
C GLY A 98 -0.13 -17.64 6.55
N GLY A 99 1.14 -17.98 6.71
CA GLY A 99 1.93 -18.62 5.67
C GLY A 99 2.40 -17.66 4.59
N LYS A 100 2.47 -18.10 3.34
CA LYS A 100 2.97 -17.29 2.23
C LYS A 100 2.00 -16.19 1.88
N ILE A 101 2.45 -14.94 1.91
CA ILE A 101 1.70 -13.78 1.45
C ILE A 101 1.70 -13.76 -0.09
N PRO A 102 0.52 -13.76 -0.75
CA PRO A 102 0.43 -13.56 -2.19
C PRO A 102 0.72 -12.11 -2.56
N VAL A 103 1.50 -11.90 -3.61
CA VAL A 103 1.85 -10.56 -4.12
C VAL A 103 1.24 -10.34 -5.49
N GLU A 104 0.61 -9.20 -5.70
CA GLU A 104 0.07 -8.80 -7.01
C GLU A 104 1.18 -8.72 -8.06
N PRO A 105 1.20 -9.59 -9.09
CA PRO A 105 2.33 -9.69 -10.01
C PRO A 105 2.59 -8.40 -10.81
N ARG A 106 1.56 -7.58 -11.04
CA ARG A 106 1.70 -6.32 -11.79
C ARG A 106 2.46 -5.27 -10.98
N SER A 107 2.37 -5.31 -9.64
CA SER A 107 3.06 -4.35 -8.76
C SER A 107 4.58 -4.46 -8.84
N LEU A 108 5.09 -5.62 -9.24
CA LEU A 108 6.52 -5.88 -9.43
C LEU A 108 7.02 -5.66 -10.87
N LYS A 109 6.16 -5.16 -11.77
CA LYS A 109 6.56 -4.86 -13.15
C LYS A 109 6.99 -3.41 -13.29
N TRP A 110 8.02 -3.19 -14.14
CA TRP A 110 8.37 -1.84 -14.57
C TRP A 110 7.17 -1.14 -15.24
N PRO A 111 6.89 0.15 -15.00
CA PRO A 111 7.64 1.11 -14.18
C PRO A 111 7.18 1.16 -12.70
N LEU A 112 6.35 0.23 -12.22
CA LEU A 112 5.72 0.27 -10.90
C LEU A 112 6.63 -0.16 -9.76
N THR A 113 7.65 -0.99 -10.06
CA THR A 113 8.59 -1.50 -9.06
C THR A 113 9.40 -0.38 -8.41
N THR A 114 9.32 -0.27 -7.09
CA THR A 114 10.00 0.74 -6.27
C THR A 114 11.41 0.32 -5.83
N ALA A 115 12.14 1.23 -5.18
CA ALA A 115 13.41 0.89 -4.52
C ALA A 115 13.22 -0.09 -3.35
N ALA A 116 12.13 0.07 -2.58
CA ALA A 116 11.76 -0.84 -1.49
C ALA A 116 11.46 -2.25 -2.01
N ASP A 117 10.73 -2.38 -3.13
CA ASP A 117 10.49 -3.69 -3.75
C ASP A 117 11.79 -4.38 -4.18
N LYS A 118 12.71 -3.61 -4.80
CA LYS A 118 14.01 -4.14 -5.22
C LYS A 118 14.88 -4.57 -4.04
N ARG A 119 14.79 -3.88 -2.90
CA ARG A 119 15.43 -4.24 -1.65
C ARG A 119 14.82 -5.54 -1.11
N ALA A 120 13.50 -5.60 -1.03
CA ALA A 120 12.73 -6.73 -0.54
C ALA A 120 13.04 -8.04 -1.30
N LEU A 121 13.17 -7.98 -2.61
CA LEU A 121 13.51 -9.14 -3.45
C LEU A 121 14.89 -9.75 -3.13
N LYS A 122 15.79 -9.01 -2.45
CA LYS A 122 17.14 -9.43 -2.09
C LYS A 122 17.34 -9.65 -0.59
N ASP A 123 16.39 -9.21 0.22
CA ASP A 123 16.43 -9.27 1.67
C ASP A 123 15.90 -10.62 2.15
N THR A 124 16.81 -11.47 2.65
CA THR A 124 16.47 -12.82 3.08
C THR A 124 15.51 -12.84 4.27
N ASP A 125 15.65 -11.89 5.21
CA ASP A 125 14.80 -11.83 6.40
C ASP A 125 13.37 -11.40 6.00
N PHE A 126 13.25 -10.42 5.13
CA PHE A 126 11.96 -10.05 4.56
C PHE A 126 11.32 -11.23 3.81
N GLN A 127 12.08 -11.93 2.96
CA GLN A 127 11.57 -13.07 2.20
C GLN A 127 11.14 -14.24 3.11
N ASN A 128 11.82 -14.45 4.22
CA ASN A 128 11.41 -15.44 5.22
C ASN A 128 10.08 -15.03 5.86
N LYS A 129 9.90 -13.79 6.26
CA LYS A 129 8.64 -13.27 6.81
C LYS A 129 7.51 -13.31 5.77
N LEU A 130 7.79 -12.98 4.50
CA LEU A 130 6.83 -13.03 3.40
C LEU A 130 6.30 -14.46 3.17
N ASN A 131 7.18 -15.46 3.28
CA ASN A 131 6.83 -16.85 3.05
C ASN A 131 6.23 -17.55 4.29
N ASN A 132 6.38 -16.96 5.48
CA ASN A 132 5.96 -17.52 6.76
C ASN A 132 5.28 -16.43 7.61
N SER A 133 4.34 -15.71 7.05
CA SER A 133 3.62 -14.69 7.79
C SER A 133 2.80 -15.28 8.93
N ILE A 134 2.64 -14.53 10.00
CA ILE A 134 1.88 -14.96 11.17
C ILE A 134 0.38 -14.92 10.82
N LYS A 135 -0.38 -15.93 11.23
CA LYS A 135 -1.83 -15.92 11.09
C LYS A 135 -2.43 -14.85 12.02
N ILE A 136 -3.40 -14.07 11.52
CA ILE A 136 -4.01 -13.00 12.31
C ILE A 136 -4.61 -13.48 13.63
N ASP A 137 -5.12 -14.72 13.70
CA ASP A 137 -5.65 -15.32 14.94
C ASP A 137 -4.59 -15.40 16.05
N GLU A 138 -3.34 -15.70 15.68
CA GLU A 138 -2.21 -15.94 16.58
C GLU A 138 -1.57 -14.63 17.10
N ILE A 139 -1.91 -13.50 16.47
CA ILE A 139 -1.35 -12.20 16.85
C ILE A 139 -1.88 -11.74 18.21
N ASN A 140 -0.98 -11.41 19.13
CA ASN A 140 -1.30 -10.59 20.29
C ASN A 140 -1.12 -9.12 19.93
N ILE A 141 -2.21 -8.44 19.56
CA ILE A 141 -2.17 -7.07 19.06
C ILE A 141 -1.60 -6.06 20.08
N ALA A 142 -1.71 -6.35 21.37
CA ALA A 142 -1.20 -5.48 22.43
C ALA A 142 0.34 -5.31 22.43
N GLU A 143 1.06 -6.24 21.82
CA GLU A 143 2.52 -6.19 21.70
C GLU A 143 3.05 -5.18 20.68
N TYR A 144 2.16 -4.62 19.84
CA TYR A 144 2.54 -3.71 18.77
C TYR A 144 2.14 -2.28 19.08
N ASP A 145 2.98 -1.34 18.69
CA ASP A 145 2.77 0.10 18.82
C ASP A 145 2.17 0.68 17.54
N LEU A 146 2.58 0.13 16.40
CA LEU A 146 2.10 0.47 15.07
C LEU A 146 1.42 -0.75 14.43
N ILE A 147 0.22 -0.58 13.92
CA ILE A 147 -0.51 -1.57 13.12
C ILE A 147 -0.78 -0.98 11.75
N TYR A 148 -0.29 -1.60 10.70
CA TYR A 148 -0.45 -1.11 9.33
C TYR A 148 -1.11 -2.16 8.46
N MET A 149 -2.17 -1.80 7.74
CA MET A 149 -2.88 -2.68 6.83
C MET A 149 -2.56 -2.31 5.38
N ALA A 150 -1.82 -3.17 4.70
CA ALA A 150 -1.48 -3.02 3.30
C ALA A 150 -2.64 -3.47 2.40
N GLY A 151 -2.86 -2.77 1.30
CA GLY A 151 -3.90 -3.12 0.36
C GLY A 151 -3.42 -4.03 -0.77
N GLY A 152 -3.93 -3.80 -1.94
CA GLY A 152 -3.87 -4.68 -3.10
C GLY A 152 -5.22 -5.36 -3.31
N TRP A 153 -5.43 -5.95 -4.50
CA TRP A 153 -6.75 -6.45 -4.87
C TRP A 153 -7.23 -7.63 -4.01
N GLY A 154 -6.28 -8.44 -3.49
CA GLY A 154 -6.61 -9.55 -2.60
C GLY A 154 -7.31 -9.09 -1.32
N ALA A 155 -6.95 -7.93 -0.79
CA ALA A 155 -7.53 -7.36 0.43
C ALA A 155 -9.05 -7.12 0.32
N ALA A 156 -9.57 -6.94 -0.88
CA ALA A 156 -11.01 -6.79 -1.11
C ALA A 156 -11.82 -8.07 -0.83
N TYR A 157 -11.15 -9.22 -0.77
CA TYR A 157 -11.81 -10.52 -0.57
C TYR A 157 -11.82 -10.97 0.89
N ASP A 158 -10.82 -10.62 1.67
CA ASP A 158 -10.66 -11.18 3.02
C ASP A 158 -10.55 -10.14 4.15
N LEU A 159 -9.86 -9.00 3.97
CA LEU A 159 -9.69 -8.05 5.07
C LEU A 159 -11.03 -7.50 5.59
N GLY A 160 -11.89 -7.05 4.68
CA GLY A 160 -13.18 -6.44 5.04
C GLY A 160 -14.20 -7.39 5.64
N GLN A 161 -13.98 -8.70 5.52
CA GLN A 161 -14.89 -9.74 6.02
C GLN A 161 -14.35 -10.43 7.28
N SER A 162 -13.09 -10.19 7.66
CA SER A 162 -12.45 -10.85 8.79
C SER A 162 -12.92 -10.29 10.13
N GLN A 163 -13.78 -11.02 10.82
CA GLN A 163 -14.23 -10.69 12.19
C GLN A 163 -13.05 -10.67 13.17
N VAL A 164 -12.10 -11.59 13.00
CA VAL A 164 -10.91 -11.67 13.86
C VAL A 164 -10.06 -10.41 13.70
N LEU A 165 -9.81 -9.96 12.45
CA LEU A 165 -9.12 -8.70 12.21
C LEU A 165 -9.87 -7.53 12.84
N GLY A 166 -11.19 -7.44 12.65
CA GLY A 166 -12.02 -6.40 13.25
C GLY A 166 -11.88 -6.33 14.77
N GLN A 167 -11.91 -7.49 15.46
CA GLN A 167 -11.71 -7.56 16.92
C GLN A 167 -10.30 -7.09 17.32
N LYS A 168 -9.25 -7.47 16.57
CA LYS A 168 -7.87 -7.02 16.82
C LYS A 168 -7.73 -5.51 16.65
N ILE A 169 -8.33 -4.94 15.59
CA ILE A 169 -8.32 -3.49 15.33
C ILE A 169 -9.12 -2.73 16.40
N SER A 170 -10.29 -3.24 16.81
CA SER A 170 -11.06 -2.66 17.92
C SER A 170 -10.23 -2.59 19.20
N LYS A 171 -9.57 -3.70 19.55
CA LYS A 171 -8.68 -3.76 20.72
C LYS A 171 -7.50 -2.79 20.61
N ALA A 172 -6.83 -2.78 19.45
CA ALA A 172 -5.71 -1.86 19.20
C ALA A 172 -6.14 -0.39 19.36
N TYR A 173 -7.32 -0.05 18.84
CA TYR A 173 -7.86 1.30 18.98
C TYR A 173 -8.17 1.67 20.43
N ALA A 174 -8.79 0.77 21.19
CA ALA A 174 -9.09 0.96 22.62
C ALA A 174 -7.81 1.10 23.47
N GLU A 175 -6.70 0.48 23.06
CA GLU A 175 -5.38 0.58 23.69
C GLU A 175 -4.54 1.78 23.16
N ASP A 176 -5.17 2.70 22.42
CA ASP A 176 -4.52 3.89 21.85
C ASP A 176 -3.30 3.58 20.95
N LYS A 177 -3.29 2.42 20.30
CA LYS A 177 -2.27 2.08 19.30
C LYS A 177 -2.44 2.94 18.04
N ILE A 178 -1.37 3.16 17.30
CA ILE A 178 -1.43 3.89 16.05
C ILE A 178 -1.76 2.90 14.93
N ILE A 179 -2.85 3.15 14.21
CA ILE A 179 -3.37 2.23 13.20
C ILE A 179 -3.35 2.93 11.84
N GLY A 180 -2.63 2.35 10.88
CA GLY A 180 -2.54 2.86 9.53
C GLY A 180 -3.11 1.90 8.49
N SER A 181 -3.47 2.45 7.34
CA SER A 181 -3.82 1.65 6.16
C SER A 181 -3.60 2.43 4.88
N VAL A 182 -3.46 1.72 3.76
CA VAL A 182 -3.50 2.33 2.43
C VAL A 182 -4.39 1.52 1.49
N CYS A 183 -4.96 2.19 0.49
CA CYS A 183 -5.64 1.55 -0.62
C CYS A 183 -6.77 0.61 -0.12
N HIS A 184 -6.81 -0.65 -0.58
CA HIS A 184 -7.76 -1.67 -0.09
C HIS A 184 -7.51 -2.11 1.36
N GLY A 185 -6.35 -1.80 1.94
CA GLY A 185 -6.06 -2.10 3.35
C GLY A 185 -7.06 -1.47 4.32
N ALA A 186 -7.65 -0.34 3.94
CA ALA A 186 -8.68 0.34 4.73
C ALA A 186 -9.95 -0.51 4.97
N LEU A 187 -10.20 -1.53 4.16
CA LEU A 187 -11.30 -2.48 4.39
C LEU A 187 -11.15 -3.22 5.71
N GLY A 188 -9.93 -3.38 6.24
CA GLY A 188 -9.70 -4.02 7.53
C GLY A 188 -10.34 -3.32 8.73
N PHE A 189 -10.83 -2.08 8.57
CA PHE A 189 -11.60 -1.38 9.60
C PHE A 189 -13.08 -1.75 9.63
N LEU A 190 -13.64 -2.39 8.59
CA LEU A 190 -15.09 -2.54 8.44
C LEU A 190 -15.75 -3.36 9.55
N GLN A 191 -15.04 -4.35 10.10
CA GLN A 191 -15.54 -5.19 11.18
C GLN A 191 -15.12 -4.67 12.58
N ALA A 192 -14.38 -3.56 12.66
CA ALA A 192 -13.97 -2.99 13.91
C ALA A 192 -15.07 -2.10 14.51
N VAL A 193 -15.17 -2.13 15.84
CA VAL A 193 -16.16 -1.34 16.60
C VAL A 193 -15.46 -0.49 17.65
N ASN A 194 -16.06 0.63 18.01
CA ASN A 194 -15.66 1.46 19.13
C ASN A 194 -16.27 0.95 20.46
N GLU A 195 -15.99 1.63 21.56
CA GLU A 195 -16.48 1.27 22.90
C GLU A 195 -18.01 1.24 23.02
N ASN A 196 -18.72 1.97 22.15
CA ASN A 196 -20.18 2.00 22.12
C ASN A 196 -20.80 0.90 21.25
N GLY A 197 -19.97 0.08 20.58
CA GLY A 197 -20.41 -0.93 19.63
C GLY A 197 -20.76 -0.39 18.24
N ASP A 198 -20.56 0.91 17.98
CA ASP A 198 -20.67 1.49 16.64
C ASP A 198 -19.46 1.10 15.78
N ASN A 199 -19.64 1.10 14.46
CA ASN A 199 -18.50 0.90 13.56
C ASN A 199 -17.42 1.94 13.84
N LEU A 200 -16.16 1.48 13.94
CA LEU A 200 -15.02 2.29 14.34
C LEU A 200 -14.81 3.52 13.46
N VAL A 201 -15.07 3.40 12.17
CA VAL A 201 -14.84 4.50 11.20
C VAL A 201 -15.97 5.52 11.14
N LYS A 202 -17.09 5.28 11.82
CA LYS A 202 -18.23 6.20 11.84
C LYS A 202 -17.84 7.60 12.31
N GLY A 203 -18.01 8.58 11.42
CA GLY A 203 -17.69 9.99 11.67
C GLY A 203 -16.21 10.34 11.56
N LYS A 204 -15.30 9.39 11.33
CA LYS A 204 -13.86 9.63 11.18
C LYS A 204 -13.49 10.07 9.79
N GLN A 205 -12.48 10.94 9.69
CA GLN A 205 -11.85 11.30 8.43
C GLN A 205 -11.00 10.12 7.93
N MET A 206 -11.31 9.62 6.74
CA MET A 206 -10.68 8.45 6.15
C MET A 206 -10.42 8.67 4.67
N THR A 207 -9.35 8.07 4.16
CA THR A 207 -9.12 7.91 2.73
C THR A 207 -8.76 6.46 2.41
N ALA A 208 -8.96 6.07 1.16
CA ALA A 208 -8.60 4.77 0.60
C ALA A 208 -8.60 4.88 -0.93
N VAL A 209 -8.35 3.78 -1.64
CA VAL A 209 -8.50 3.76 -3.09
C VAL A 209 -9.92 4.14 -3.49
N THR A 210 -10.00 5.05 -4.46
CA THR A 210 -11.29 5.59 -4.95
C THR A 210 -11.96 4.63 -5.92
N ASP A 211 -13.28 4.67 -5.99
CA ASP A 211 -14.06 3.95 -7.00
C ASP A 211 -13.64 4.39 -8.42
N LYS A 212 -13.25 5.67 -8.59
CA LYS A 212 -12.70 6.17 -9.85
C LYS A 212 -11.41 5.44 -10.23
N GLN A 213 -10.44 5.29 -9.31
CA GLN A 213 -9.19 4.56 -9.58
C GLN A 213 -9.45 3.09 -9.93
N ILE A 214 -10.36 2.42 -9.23
CA ILE A 214 -10.76 1.03 -9.50
C ILE A 214 -11.31 0.91 -10.93
N ASN A 215 -12.22 1.80 -11.32
CA ASN A 215 -12.80 1.82 -12.67
C ASN A 215 -11.74 2.14 -13.75
N GLU A 216 -10.84 3.09 -13.52
CA GLU A 216 -9.76 3.45 -14.44
C GLU A 216 -8.77 2.30 -14.67
N LEU A 217 -8.57 1.43 -13.68
CA LEU A 217 -7.72 0.24 -13.78
C LEU A 217 -8.45 -0.97 -14.37
N GLY A 218 -9.76 -0.88 -14.57
CA GLY A 218 -10.58 -1.95 -15.14
C GLY A 218 -10.65 -3.20 -14.28
N ILE A 219 -10.58 -3.05 -12.95
CA ILE A 219 -10.62 -4.16 -11.98
C ILE A 219 -11.88 -4.02 -11.13
N THR A 220 -12.99 -4.41 -11.72
CA THR A 220 -14.32 -4.29 -11.12
C THR A 220 -14.84 -5.60 -10.51
N GLU A 221 -14.04 -6.67 -10.61
CA GLU A 221 -14.43 -8.00 -10.11
C GLU A 221 -14.25 -8.17 -8.60
N THR A 222 -13.67 -7.16 -7.91
CA THR A 222 -13.48 -7.22 -6.46
C THR A 222 -14.81 -7.06 -5.72
N PRO A 223 -15.06 -7.87 -4.67
CA PRO A 223 -16.38 -7.87 -4.00
C PRO A 223 -16.62 -6.62 -3.14
N LEU A 224 -15.56 -5.95 -2.67
CA LEU A 224 -15.64 -4.77 -1.83
C LEU A 224 -14.80 -3.63 -2.42
N HIS A 225 -15.39 -2.44 -2.52
CA HIS A 225 -14.74 -1.23 -2.95
C HIS A 225 -14.53 -0.30 -1.76
N PRO A 226 -13.30 0.05 -1.38
CA PRO A 226 -12.99 0.76 -0.15
C PRO A 226 -13.75 2.08 0.03
N GLU A 227 -13.77 2.97 -0.96
CA GLU A 227 -14.52 4.22 -0.87
C GLU A 227 -16.00 3.98 -0.59
N THR A 228 -16.64 3.13 -1.39
CA THR A 228 -18.05 2.78 -1.23
C THR A 228 -18.33 2.20 0.16
N GLU A 229 -17.53 1.24 0.63
CA GLU A 229 -17.77 0.56 1.91
C GLU A 229 -17.48 1.46 3.12
N LEU A 230 -16.43 2.28 3.08
CA LEU A 230 -16.15 3.24 4.15
C LEU A 230 -17.25 4.31 4.27
N ARG A 231 -17.76 4.83 3.15
CA ARG A 231 -18.90 5.75 3.15
C ARG A 231 -20.16 5.11 3.74
N LYS A 232 -20.46 3.85 3.39
CA LYS A 232 -21.56 3.07 3.98
C LYS A 232 -21.39 2.88 5.48
N ALA A 233 -20.16 2.65 5.95
CA ALA A 233 -19.83 2.52 7.36
C ALA A 233 -19.88 3.86 8.13
N GLY A 234 -20.14 4.97 7.43
CA GLY A 234 -20.32 6.29 8.01
C GLY A 234 -19.03 7.11 8.15
N ALA A 235 -17.94 6.73 7.47
CA ALA A 235 -16.72 7.54 7.43
C ALA A 235 -16.94 8.86 6.65
N LYS A 236 -16.24 9.90 7.08
CA LYS A 236 -16.05 11.14 6.32
C LYS A 236 -14.91 10.90 5.33
N PHE A 237 -15.27 10.33 4.19
CA PHE A 237 -14.28 9.94 3.17
C PHE A 237 -13.79 11.16 2.40
N GLU A 238 -12.48 11.29 2.31
CA GLU A 238 -11.77 12.33 1.58
C GLU A 238 -10.83 11.69 0.55
N SER A 239 -10.60 12.36 -0.57
CA SER A 239 -9.64 11.92 -1.58
C SER A 239 -9.18 13.08 -2.45
N GLU A 240 -7.99 12.97 -2.98
CA GLU A 240 -7.51 13.80 -4.07
C GLU A 240 -7.77 13.12 -5.41
N THR A 241 -7.81 13.90 -6.47
CA THR A 241 -7.97 13.40 -7.84
C THR A 241 -6.86 13.93 -8.73
N ALA A 242 -6.51 13.12 -9.73
CA ALA A 242 -5.54 13.47 -10.76
C ALA A 242 -6.09 13.16 -12.15
N PHE A 243 -5.30 13.42 -13.19
CA PHE A 243 -5.58 12.99 -14.57
C PHE A 243 -5.97 11.50 -14.62
N LYS A 244 -5.23 10.65 -13.87
CA LYS A 244 -5.66 9.33 -13.43
C LYS A 244 -5.40 9.20 -11.95
N ASP A 245 -6.33 8.68 -11.18
CA ASP A 245 -6.23 8.65 -9.72
C ASP A 245 -5.09 7.76 -9.19
N ILE A 246 -4.53 6.89 -10.04
CA ILE A 246 -3.27 6.19 -9.70
C ILE A 246 -2.10 7.15 -9.42
N PHE A 247 -2.17 8.39 -9.90
CA PHE A 247 -1.19 9.45 -9.65
C PHE A 247 -1.61 10.41 -8.54
N ALA A 248 -2.83 10.28 -8.03
CA ALA A 248 -3.27 11.05 -6.88
C ALA A 248 -2.51 10.61 -5.63
N ASN A 249 -2.37 11.51 -4.67
CA ASN A 249 -1.81 11.21 -3.35
C ASN A 249 -2.62 11.96 -2.31
N HIS A 250 -3.12 11.23 -1.34
CA HIS A 250 -3.80 11.80 -0.19
C HIS A 250 -3.54 10.95 1.05
N VAL A 251 -3.22 11.62 2.15
CA VAL A 251 -3.09 11.02 3.46
C VAL A 251 -3.93 11.81 4.43
N THR A 252 -4.74 11.15 5.21
CA THR A 252 -5.55 11.79 6.26
C THR A 252 -5.30 11.16 7.61
N ARG A 253 -5.58 11.92 8.67
CA ARG A 253 -5.44 11.50 10.05
C ARG A 253 -6.66 11.87 10.86
N ASP A 254 -7.16 10.93 11.64
CA ASP A 254 -8.17 11.17 12.67
C ASP A 254 -7.74 10.50 13.99
N GLY A 255 -7.23 11.31 14.92
CA GLY A 255 -6.65 10.81 16.16
C GLY A 255 -5.40 9.95 15.92
N ASN A 256 -5.49 8.66 16.28
CA ASN A 256 -4.46 7.66 16.09
C ASN A 256 -4.66 6.78 14.84
N ILE A 257 -5.64 7.11 14.00
CA ILE A 257 -5.85 6.46 12.70
C ILE A 257 -5.22 7.31 11.59
N VAL A 258 -4.42 6.70 10.74
CA VAL A 258 -3.76 7.32 9.57
C VAL A 258 -4.10 6.51 8.33
N THR A 259 -4.66 7.14 7.32
CA THR A 259 -5.01 6.42 6.08
C THR A 259 -4.45 7.10 4.85
N GLY A 260 -4.00 6.30 3.89
CA GLY A 260 -3.46 6.72 2.60
C GLY A 260 -4.32 6.21 1.44
N GLN A 261 -4.44 7.02 0.40
CA GLN A 261 -5.37 6.77 -0.70
C GLN A 261 -4.95 5.56 -1.55
N ASN A 262 -3.69 5.42 -1.86
CA ASN A 262 -3.18 4.37 -2.75
C ASN A 262 -1.69 4.09 -2.51
N GLN A 263 -1.06 3.30 -3.38
CA GLN A 263 0.35 2.92 -3.28
C GLN A 263 1.31 4.12 -3.16
N ASN A 264 0.96 5.28 -3.72
CA ASN A 264 1.80 6.49 -3.65
C ASN A 264 1.80 7.12 -2.25
N SER A 265 0.76 6.85 -1.47
CA SER A 265 0.60 7.36 -0.11
C SER A 265 1.30 6.49 0.95
N SER A 266 1.87 5.33 0.58
CA SER A 266 2.39 4.35 1.55
C SER A 266 3.50 4.91 2.43
N GLY A 267 4.45 5.63 1.84
CA GLY A 267 5.57 6.20 2.57
C GLY A 267 5.15 7.34 3.50
N GLU A 268 4.31 8.24 3.01
CA GLU A 268 3.79 9.36 3.82
C GLU A 268 2.94 8.84 4.99
N THR A 269 2.11 7.82 4.76
CA THR A 269 1.32 7.16 5.81
C THR A 269 2.24 6.57 6.88
N ALA A 270 3.25 5.79 6.50
CA ALA A 270 4.21 5.20 7.43
C ALA A 270 4.99 6.28 8.22
N ASN A 271 5.43 7.34 7.54
CA ASN A 271 6.17 8.44 8.16
C ASN A 271 5.31 9.20 9.17
N LEU A 272 4.02 9.46 8.84
CA LEU A 272 3.09 10.10 9.77
C LEU A 272 2.78 9.21 10.99
N MET A 273 2.70 7.89 10.81
CA MET A 273 2.56 6.94 11.92
C MET A 273 3.78 6.99 12.86
N MET A 274 5.00 6.99 12.31
CA MET A 274 6.24 7.12 13.10
C MET A 274 6.32 8.46 13.82
N LYS A 275 5.89 9.55 13.17
CA LYS A 275 5.80 10.86 13.83
C LYS A 275 4.89 10.80 15.04
N LEU A 276 3.69 10.24 14.90
CA LEU A 276 2.74 10.09 16.01
C LEU A 276 3.31 9.26 17.15
N LEU A 277 4.04 8.20 16.82
CA LEU A 277 4.70 7.36 17.83
C LEU A 277 5.81 8.14 18.56
N SER A 278 6.59 8.91 17.81
CA SER A 278 7.62 9.79 18.40
C SER A 278 7.03 10.87 19.28
N ASP A 279 5.89 11.44 18.93
CA ASP A 279 5.21 12.51 19.68
C ASP A 279 4.57 11.97 21.01
N LYS A 280 4.40 10.65 21.14
CA LYS A 280 3.87 9.99 22.36
C LYS A 280 4.96 9.69 23.41
N LYS A 281 6.24 9.77 23.04
CA LYS A 281 7.40 9.58 23.95
C LYS A 281 7.83 10.88 24.59
#